data_e76602616fa6da3bca93780137a61cbc
#
_entry.id   e76602616fa6da3bca93780137a61cbc
#
_cell.length_a   1.000
_cell.length_b   1.000
_cell.length_c   1.000
_cell.angle_alpha   90.00
_cell.angle_beta   90.00
_cell.angle_gamma   90.00
#
_symmetry.space_group_name_H-M   'P 1'
#
loop_
_entity.id
_entity.type
_entity.pdbx_description
1 polymer ?
#
loop_
_entity_poly.entity_id
_entity_poly.type
_entity_poly.pdbx_seq_one_letter_code
_entity_poly.pdbx_strand_id
1 'polypeptide(L)'
;MNKQQIVDKIATDTGISKSTAAAAVESIIDGITRSLKKGDSVSFVGFGTFKVSNRKARLARNPRTGAAIKISKRRVPRFSAGKGLKQAVK
;
A
#
# COMPACT_ATOMS: atom_id res chain seq x y z
N MET A 1 -9.49 6.79 -10.51
CA MET A 1 -9.61 7.85 -9.46
C MET A 1 -8.22 8.20 -8.95
N ASN A 2 -7.90 9.48 -8.89
CA ASN A 2 -6.62 9.95 -8.38
C ASN A 2 -6.79 10.58 -6.99
N LYS A 3 -5.69 11.03 -6.40
CA LYS A 3 -5.69 11.61 -5.06
C LYS A 3 -6.61 12.83 -4.95
N GLN A 4 -6.57 13.72 -5.95
CA GLN A 4 -7.42 14.91 -5.94
C GLN A 4 -8.91 14.56 -5.97
N GLN A 5 -9.29 13.58 -6.76
CA GLN A 5 -10.67 13.11 -6.81
C GLN A 5 -11.11 12.47 -5.50
N ILE A 6 -10.22 11.78 -4.79
CA ILE A 6 -10.51 11.24 -3.46
C ILE A 6 -10.73 12.39 -2.47
N VAL A 7 -9.90 13.43 -2.51
CA VAL A 7 -10.06 14.61 -1.65
C VAL A 7 -11.41 15.27 -1.88
N ASP A 8 -11.78 15.46 -3.15
CA ASP A 8 -13.08 16.07 -3.50
C ASP A 8 -14.24 15.22 -3.02
N LYS A 9 -14.15 13.90 -3.15
CA LYS A 9 -15.17 12.97 -2.67
C LYS A 9 -15.34 13.06 -1.15
N ILE A 10 -14.25 13.07 -0.41
CA ILE A 10 -14.30 13.18 1.07
C ILE A 10 -14.96 14.47 1.49
N ALA A 11 -14.57 15.58 0.86
CA ALA A 11 -15.16 16.90 1.18
C ALA A 11 -16.67 16.90 0.93
N THR A 12 -17.11 16.32 -0.19
CA THR A 12 -18.52 16.24 -0.54
C THR A 12 -19.30 15.34 0.41
N ASP A 13 -18.77 14.14 0.71
CA ASP A 13 -19.46 13.14 1.52
C ASP A 13 -19.57 13.55 2.99
N THR A 14 -18.59 14.29 3.51
CA THR A 14 -18.50 14.59 4.94
C THR A 14 -18.83 16.04 5.28
N GLY A 15 -18.91 16.90 4.28
CA GLY A 15 -19.18 18.34 4.49
C GLY A 15 -17.97 19.12 5.00
N ILE A 16 -16.78 18.52 5.08
CA ILE A 16 -15.57 19.24 5.48
C ILE A 16 -14.96 19.98 4.30
N SER A 17 -14.07 20.96 4.58
CA SER A 17 -13.38 21.69 3.53
C SER A 17 -12.45 20.80 2.74
N LYS A 18 -12.13 21.19 1.50
CA LYS A 18 -11.16 20.46 0.66
C LYS A 18 -9.77 20.44 1.29
N SER A 19 -9.37 21.52 1.96
CA SER A 19 -8.07 21.55 2.64
C SER A 19 -8.01 20.57 3.81
N THR A 20 -9.08 20.45 4.58
CA THR A 20 -9.18 19.47 5.67
C THR A 20 -9.21 18.05 5.11
N ALA A 21 -9.95 17.83 4.02
CA ALA A 21 -9.99 16.52 3.34
C ALA A 21 -8.62 16.14 2.81
N ALA A 22 -7.88 17.06 2.21
CA ALA A 22 -6.52 16.83 1.73
C ALA A 22 -5.57 16.45 2.86
N ALA A 23 -5.66 17.14 4.00
CA ALA A 23 -4.87 16.84 5.18
C ALA A 23 -5.19 15.44 5.72
N ALA A 24 -6.46 15.04 5.70
CA ALA A 24 -6.88 13.70 6.14
C ALA A 24 -6.28 12.61 5.26
N VAL A 25 -6.30 12.80 3.93
CA VAL A 25 -5.71 11.85 2.98
C VAL A 25 -4.20 11.73 3.20
N GLU A 26 -3.51 12.86 3.36
CA GLU A 26 -2.07 12.86 3.63
C GLU A 26 -1.74 12.15 4.95
N SER A 27 -2.56 12.36 5.98
CA SER A 27 -2.37 11.72 7.28
C SER A 27 -2.51 10.20 7.18
N ILE A 28 -3.49 9.71 6.42
CA ILE A 28 -3.69 8.27 6.19
C ILE A 28 -2.49 7.69 5.47
N ILE A 29 -2.05 8.30 4.38
CA ILE A 29 -0.91 7.84 3.60
C ILE A 29 0.36 7.82 4.45
N ASP A 30 0.59 8.87 5.21
CA ASP A 30 1.75 8.97 6.10
C ASP A 30 1.71 7.89 7.18
N GLY A 31 0.54 7.66 7.78
CA GLY A 31 0.37 6.62 8.80
C GLY A 31 0.66 5.23 8.25
N ILE A 32 0.14 4.92 7.09
CA ILE A 32 0.41 3.63 6.42
C ILE A 32 1.90 3.49 6.12
N THR A 33 2.52 4.53 5.56
CA THR A 33 3.93 4.53 5.21
C THR A 33 4.82 4.29 6.43
N ARG A 34 4.55 5.02 7.52
CA ARG A 34 5.34 4.90 8.76
C ARG A 34 5.20 3.53 9.40
N SER A 35 3.98 2.98 9.42
CA SER A 35 3.74 1.64 9.97
C SER A 35 4.50 0.57 9.19
N LEU A 36 4.44 0.64 7.86
CA LEU A 36 5.16 -0.31 7.01
C LEU A 36 6.68 -0.18 7.14
N LYS A 37 7.20 1.03 7.35
CA LYS A 37 8.63 1.23 7.61
C LYS A 37 9.09 0.50 8.86
N LYS A 38 8.23 0.44 9.88
CA LYS A 38 8.52 -0.28 11.12
C LYS A 38 8.32 -1.80 10.99
N GLY A 39 7.73 -2.24 9.89
CA GLY A 39 7.40 -3.64 9.69
C GLY A 39 6.01 -4.03 10.20
N ASP A 40 5.22 -3.05 10.62
CA ASP A 40 3.87 -3.27 11.13
C ASP A 40 2.86 -3.26 9.97
N SER A 41 1.80 -4.05 10.12
CA SER A 41 0.71 -4.04 9.14
C SER A 41 -0.32 -2.97 9.49
N VAL A 42 -1.09 -2.55 8.48
CA VAL A 42 -2.23 -1.63 8.65
C VAL A 42 -3.45 -2.32 8.08
N SER A 43 -4.43 -2.59 8.91
CA SER A 43 -5.63 -3.33 8.52
C SER A 43 -6.88 -2.46 8.58
N PHE A 44 -7.68 -2.50 7.50
CA PHE A 44 -9.01 -1.91 7.46
C PHE A 44 -10.01 -3.06 7.32
N VAL A 45 -10.76 -3.31 8.37
CA VAL A 45 -11.69 -4.45 8.44
C VAL A 45 -12.66 -4.43 7.25
N GLY A 46 -12.74 -5.54 6.53
CA GLY A 46 -13.61 -5.69 5.36
C GLY A 46 -13.03 -5.12 4.08
N PHE A 47 -12.07 -4.18 4.16
CA PHE A 47 -11.45 -3.56 2.99
C PHE A 47 -10.15 -4.28 2.58
N GLY A 48 -9.20 -4.38 3.50
CA GLY A 48 -7.93 -5.03 3.22
C GLY A 48 -6.85 -4.68 4.21
N THR A 49 -5.68 -5.26 3.99
CA THR A 49 -4.52 -5.09 4.86
C THR A 49 -3.29 -4.72 4.05
N PHE A 50 -2.61 -3.67 4.48
CA PHE A 50 -1.28 -3.30 3.98
C PHE A 50 -0.25 -3.98 4.87
N LYS A 51 0.72 -4.66 4.27
CA LYS A 51 1.76 -5.38 5.00
C LYS A 51 3.08 -5.33 4.25
N VAL A 52 4.15 -5.68 4.95
CA VAL A 52 5.48 -5.76 4.37
C VAL A 52 5.84 -7.22 4.15
N SER A 53 6.27 -7.53 2.94
CA SER A 53 6.82 -8.83 2.60
C SER A 53 8.34 -8.69 2.51
N ASN A 54 9.05 -9.56 3.25
CA ASN A 54 10.50 -9.60 3.22
C ASN A 54 10.97 -10.60 2.17
N ARG A 55 11.79 -10.13 1.23
CA ARG A 55 12.42 -11.00 0.27
C ARG A 55 13.86 -11.23 0.67
N LYS A 56 14.21 -12.50 0.92
CA LYS A 56 15.57 -12.89 1.30
C LYS A 56 16.53 -12.70 0.14
N ALA A 57 17.79 -12.41 0.46
CA ALA A 57 18.86 -12.44 -0.54
C ALA A 57 18.93 -13.82 -1.18
N ARG A 58 19.15 -13.87 -2.47
CA ARG A 58 19.24 -15.13 -3.21
C ARG A 58 20.17 -15.00 -4.40
N LEU A 59 20.61 -16.13 -4.92
CA LEU A 59 21.34 -16.20 -6.17
C LEU A 59 20.35 -16.52 -7.29
N ALA A 60 20.45 -15.79 -8.38
CA ALA A 60 19.70 -16.06 -9.59
C ALA A 60 20.68 -16.21 -10.74
N ARG A 61 20.27 -16.89 -11.82
CA ARG A 61 21.11 -17.04 -13.01
C ARG A 61 20.62 -16.12 -14.12
N ASN A 62 21.58 -15.45 -14.76
CA ASN A 62 21.29 -14.70 -15.97
C ASN A 62 20.93 -15.69 -17.09
N PRO A 63 19.74 -15.61 -17.69
CA PRO A 63 19.32 -16.55 -18.74
C PRO A 63 20.14 -16.45 -20.02
N ARG A 64 20.87 -15.35 -20.22
CA ARG A 64 21.72 -15.14 -21.42
C ARG A 64 23.10 -15.72 -21.25
N THR A 65 23.72 -15.49 -20.10
CA THR A 65 25.14 -15.84 -19.88
C THR A 65 25.33 -17.00 -18.93
N GLY A 66 24.30 -17.38 -18.20
CA GLY A 66 24.39 -18.39 -17.16
C GLY A 66 25.13 -17.93 -15.92
N ALA A 67 25.56 -16.68 -15.87
CA ALA A 67 26.27 -16.12 -14.71
C ALA A 67 25.35 -15.99 -13.50
N ALA A 68 25.90 -16.25 -12.31
CA ALA A 68 25.17 -16.08 -11.07
C ALA A 68 25.00 -14.59 -10.76
N ILE A 69 23.77 -14.19 -10.42
CA ILE A 69 23.44 -12.81 -10.02
C ILE A 69 22.97 -12.85 -8.58
N LYS A 70 23.60 -12.03 -7.72
CA LYS A 70 23.20 -11.91 -6.33
C LYS A 70 22.06 -10.90 -6.23
N ILE A 71 20.87 -11.35 -5.79
CA ILE A 71 19.74 -10.50 -5.53
C ILE A 71 19.71 -10.19 -4.03
N SER A 72 19.83 -8.90 -3.71
CA SER A 72 19.89 -8.45 -2.32
C SER A 72 18.57 -8.63 -1.60
N LYS A 73 18.62 -8.79 -0.27
CA LYS A 73 17.46 -8.77 0.60
C LYS A 73 16.76 -7.42 0.48
N ARG A 74 15.42 -7.44 0.37
CA ARG A 74 14.62 -6.21 0.32
C ARG A 74 13.26 -6.41 0.93
N ARG A 75 12.64 -5.30 1.31
CA ARG A 75 11.29 -5.24 1.84
C ARG A 75 10.38 -4.67 0.76
N VAL A 76 9.22 -5.28 0.58
CA VAL A 76 8.24 -4.87 -0.45
C VAL A 76 6.88 -4.67 0.21
N PRO A 77 6.23 -3.50 0.03
CA PRO A 77 4.88 -3.31 0.52
C PRO A 77 3.91 -4.15 -0.32
N ARG A 78 2.92 -4.72 0.35
CA ARG A 78 1.87 -5.51 -0.31
C ARG A 78 0.52 -5.16 0.26
N PHE A 79 -0.50 -5.27 -0.59
CA PHE A 79 -1.89 -5.10 -0.19
C PHE A 79 -2.65 -6.41 -0.41
N SER A 80 -3.37 -6.84 0.64
CA SER A 80 -4.22 -8.02 0.58
C SER A 80 -5.67 -7.58 0.71
N ALA A 81 -6.47 -7.78 -0.34
CA ALA A 81 -7.87 -7.34 -0.34
C ALA A 81 -8.69 -8.12 0.69
N GLY A 82 -9.57 -7.41 1.40
CA GLY A 82 -10.49 -8.01 2.32
C GLY A 82 -11.73 -8.58 1.62
N LYS A 83 -12.53 -9.33 2.37
CA LYS A 83 -13.73 -9.99 1.84
C LYS A 83 -14.72 -9.00 1.23
N GLY A 84 -14.98 -7.88 1.92
CA GLY A 84 -15.92 -6.87 1.44
C GLY A 84 -15.49 -6.25 0.13
N LEU A 85 -14.20 -5.93 -0.02
CA LEU A 85 -13.67 -5.36 -1.26
C LEU A 85 -13.74 -6.37 -2.40
N LYS A 86 -13.40 -7.63 -2.15
CA LYS A 86 -13.47 -8.69 -3.15
C LYS A 86 -14.91 -8.88 -3.65
N GLN A 87 -15.89 -8.82 -2.77
CA GLN A 87 -17.30 -8.93 -3.14
C GLN A 87 -17.79 -7.72 -3.92
N ALA A 88 -17.31 -6.53 -3.59
CA ALA A 88 -17.71 -5.29 -4.26
C ALA A 88 -17.30 -5.24 -5.73
N VAL A 89 -16.17 -5.87 -6.08
CA VAL A 89 -15.62 -5.86 -7.45
C VAL A 89 -15.91 -7.15 -8.22
N LYS A 90 -16.67 -8.04 -7.62
CA LYS A 90 -17.01 -9.34 -8.21
C LYS A 90 -17.89 -9.23 -9.47
#